data_3d8d520fb7e03086046bf534822b2dbb
#
_entry.id   3d8d520fb7e03086046bf534822b2dbb
#
_cell.length_a   1.000
_cell.length_b   1.000
_cell.length_c   1.000
_cell.angle_alpha   90.00
_cell.angle_beta   90.00
_cell.angle_gamma   90.00
#
_symmetry.space_group_name_H-M   'P 1'
#
loop_
_entity.id
_entity.type
_entity.pdbx_description
1 polymer ?
#
loop_
_entity_poly.entity_id
_entity_poly.type
_entity_poly.pdbx_seq_one_letter_code
_entity_poly.pdbx_strand_id
1 'polypeptide(L)'
;MPPRVAATFGLADFVAAEDTRVTLRLLNHLGLKKPMVSYYEHALHHGEAILNRIEAGENCALCSDAGMPCISDPGEQIVREAHERGIRVVPIPAASACVTALAASGQPTARFVFEGFLPVPKRDRRERLAFLQNETRTMIFYEAPHKLRGTLDDLAAAFGADRSVSLCRELTKLHEEITKTTIGEAVRYYEQNDPRGEYVLV
;
A
#
# COMPACT_ATOMS: atom_id res chain seq x y z
N MET A 1 -12.32 9.37 6.96
CA MET A 1 -12.72 8.88 5.62
C MET A 1 -13.50 10.00 4.90
N PRO A 2 -13.19 10.33 3.64
CA PRO A 2 -13.92 11.36 2.90
C PRO A 2 -15.41 10.99 2.72
N PRO A 3 -16.35 11.96 2.77
CA PRO A 3 -17.78 11.67 2.58
C PRO A 3 -18.12 10.99 1.25
N ARG A 4 -17.34 11.27 0.20
CA ARG A 4 -17.50 10.64 -1.11
C ARG A 4 -17.32 9.12 -1.08
N VAL A 5 -16.45 8.59 -0.20
CA VAL A 5 -16.25 7.14 -0.05
C VAL A 5 -17.56 6.48 0.42
N ALA A 6 -18.18 7.03 1.48
CA ALA A 6 -19.44 6.51 2.00
C ALA A 6 -20.56 6.58 0.95
N ALA A 7 -20.67 7.71 0.23
CA ALA A 7 -21.63 7.87 -0.85
C ALA A 7 -21.43 6.85 -1.98
N THR A 8 -20.16 6.57 -2.35
CA THR A 8 -19.83 5.59 -3.40
C THR A 8 -20.24 4.18 -2.99
N PHE A 9 -19.96 3.76 -1.75
CA PHE A 9 -20.45 2.47 -1.25
C PHE A 9 -21.99 2.39 -1.29
N GLY A 10 -22.68 3.51 -0.99
CA GLY A 10 -24.13 3.59 -1.08
C GLY A 10 -24.68 3.37 -2.48
N LEU A 11 -23.96 3.84 -3.51
CA LEU A 11 -24.34 3.72 -4.93
C LEU A 11 -23.94 2.38 -5.57
N ALA A 12 -22.98 1.66 -5.00
CA ALA A 12 -22.55 0.37 -5.55
C ALA A 12 -23.63 -0.70 -5.35
N ASP A 13 -23.78 -1.58 -6.32
CA ASP A 13 -24.68 -2.74 -6.22
C ASP A 13 -24.03 -3.86 -5.41
N PHE A 14 -22.70 -3.97 -5.49
CA PHE A 14 -21.90 -4.90 -4.67
C PHE A 14 -20.49 -4.37 -4.44
N VAL A 15 -19.78 -5.02 -3.50
CA VAL A 15 -18.40 -4.67 -3.14
C VAL A 15 -17.47 -5.85 -3.43
N ALA A 16 -16.43 -5.62 -4.20
CA ALA A 16 -15.29 -6.53 -4.34
C ALA A 16 -14.28 -6.20 -3.23
N ALA A 17 -14.11 -7.10 -2.27
CA ALA A 17 -13.36 -6.88 -1.05
C ALA A 17 -12.14 -7.81 -0.96
N GLU A 18 -11.01 -7.29 -0.53
CA GLU A 18 -9.82 -8.08 -0.23
C GLU A 18 -10.12 -9.06 0.91
N ASP A 19 -10.52 -8.58 2.07
CA ASP A 19 -11.09 -9.37 3.16
C ASP A 19 -12.52 -8.90 3.46
N THR A 20 -13.48 -9.76 3.17
CA THR A 20 -14.91 -9.46 3.40
C THR A 20 -15.24 -9.19 4.86
N ARG A 21 -14.45 -9.72 5.81
CA ARG A 21 -14.64 -9.52 7.26
C ARG A 21 -14.25 -8.09 7.66
N VAL A 22 -13.16 -7.58 7.10
CA VAL A 22 -12.70 -6.20 7.32
C VAL A 22 -13.67 -5.22 6.67
N THR A 23 -14.02 -5.46 5.41
CA THR A 23 -14.99 -4.64 4.67
C THR A 23 -16.38 -4.65 5.33
N LEU A 24 -16.82 -5.76 5.92
CA LEU A 24 -18.09 -5.81 6.66
C LEU A 24 -18.10 -4.85 7.86
N ARG A 25 -16.97 -4.73 8.58
CA ARG A 25 -16.86 -3.76 9.68
C ARG A 25 -17.00 -2.33 9.18
N LEU A 26 -16.37 -2.02 8.04
CA LEU A 26 -16.49 -0.71 7.40
C LEU A 26 -17.94 -0.42 6.98
N LEU A 27 -18.59 -1.35 6.29
CA LEU A 27 -19.98 -1.18 5.85
C LEU A 27 -20.92 -1.00 7.05
N ASN A 28 -20.75 -1.77 8.12
CA ASN A 28 -21.50 -1.63 9.35
C ASN A 28 -21.29 -0.25 10.01
N HIS A 29 -20.05 0.25 10.05
CA HIS A 29 -19.74 1.59 10.54
C HIS A 29 -20.44 2.69 9.73
N LEU A 30 -20.62 2.47 8.42
CA LEU A 30 -21.32 3.36 7.50
C LEU A 30 -22.85 3.19 7.52
N GLY A 31 -23.37 2.22 8.26
CA GLY A 31 -24.80 1.89 8.25
C GLY A 31 -25.29 1.28 6.93
N LEU A 32 -24.40 0.69 6.14
CA LEU A 32 -24.68 0.14 4.81
C LEU A 32 -24.72 -1.40 4.85
N LYS A 33 -25.61 -1.97 4.03
CA LYS A 33 -25.67 -3.41 3.76
C LYS A 33 -25.51 -3.61 2.25
N LYS A 34 -24.42 -4.26 1.84
CA LYS A 34 -24.11 -4.53 0.42
C LYS A 34 -23.70 -6.00 0.24
N PRO A 35 -24.09 -6.64 -0.86
CA PRO A 35 -23.51 -7.91 -1.27
C PRO A 35 -21.99 -7.74 -1.43
N MET A 36 -21.22 -8.74 -0.99
CA MET A 36 -19.76 -8.72 -1.12
C MET A 36 -19.27 -9.95 -1.86
N VAL A 37 -18.25 -9.78 -2.66
CA VAL A 37 -17.46 -10.84 -3.28
C VAL A 37 -16.00 -10.70 -2.84
N SER A 38 -15.35 -11.82 -2.54
CA SER A 38 -13.93 -11.78 -2.21
C SER A 38 -13.10 -11.58 -3.47
N TYR A 39 -12.14 -10.64 -3.41
CA TYR A 39 -11.18 -10.39 -4.47
C TYR A 39 -9.79 -10.16 -3.87
N TYR A 40 -8.93 -11.16 -3.95
CA TYR A 40 -7.57 -11.16 -3.44
C TYR A 40 -6.58 -11.63 -4.52
N GLU A 41 -5.29 -11.38 -4.33
CA GLU A 41 -4.22 -11.48 -5.34
C GLU A 41 -4.16 -12.83 -6.10
N HIS A 42 -4.63 -13.93 -5.50
CA HIS A 42 -4.59 -15.26 -6.12
C HIS A 42 -5.94 -15.74 -6.68
N ALA A 43 -6.98 -14.90 -6.70
CA ALA A 43 -8.31 -15.26 -7.14
C ALA A 43 -8.63 -14.77 -8.56
N LEU A 44 -7.82 -15.15 -9.54
CA LEU A 44 -7.96 -14.76 -10.95
C LEU A 44 -9.38 -14.99 -11.51
N HIS A 45 -10.02 -16.10 -11.14
CA HIS A 45 -11.38 -16.41 -11.58
C HIS A 45 -12.45 -15.46 -11.02
N HIS A 46 -12.21 -14.82 -9.90
CA HIS A 46 -13.15 -13.86 -9.33
C HIS A 46 -13.19 -12.55 -10.10
N GLY A 47 -12.08 -12.11 -10.70
CA GLY A 47 -12.01 -10.89 -11.50
C GLY A 47 -12.96 -10.96 -12.70
N GLU A 48 -12.95 -12.06 -13.44
CA GLU A 48 -13.83 -12.25 -14.58
C GLU A 48 -15.32 -12.20 -14.21
N ALA A 49 -15.70 -12.88 -13.13
CA ALA A 49 -17.08 -12.88 -12.65
C ALA A 49 -17.54 -11.47 -12.22
N ILE A 50 -16.65 -10.68 -11.60
CA ILE A 50 -16.92 -9.29 -11.22
C ILE A 50 -17.13 -8.44 -12.47
N LEU A 51 -16.24 -8.54 -13.47
CA LEU A 51 -16.32 -7.75 -14.70
C LEU A 51 -17.58 -8.09 -15.50
N ASN A 52 -17.96 -9.36 -15.60
CA ASN A 52 -19.20 -9.79 -16.26
C ASN A 52 -20.45 -9.20 -15.61
N ARG A 53 -20.48 -9.07 -14.28
CA ARG A 53 -21.58 -8.40 -13.56
C ARG A 53 -21.63 -6.91 -13.88
N ILE A 54 -20.48 -6.25 -14.00
CA ILE A 54 -20.41 -4.83 -14.36
C ILE A 54 -20.88 -4.62 -15.80
N GLU A 55 -20.51 -5.50 -16.74
CA GLU A 55 -21.00 -5.46 -18.12
C GLU A 55 -22.51 -5.70 -18.22
N ALA A 56 -23.08 -6.44 -17.27
CA ALA A 56 -24.52 -6.60 -17.13
C ALA A 56 -25.24 -5.39 -16.53
N GLY A 57 -24.51 -4.32 -16.19
CA GLY A 57 -25.05 -3.03 -15.72
C GLY A 57 -24.95 -2.79 -14.22
N GLU A 58 -24.31 -3.68 -13.45
CA GLU A 58 -24.10 -3.47 -12.00
C GLU A 58 -22.88 -2.55 -11.76
N ASN A 59 -22.93 -1.78 -10.66
CA ASN A 59 -21.82 -0.96 -10.17
C ASN A 59 -21.07 -1.70 -9.07
N CYS A 60 -19.76 -1.87 -9.23
CA CYS A 60 -18.89 -2.49 -8.25
C CYS A 60 -18.03 -1.45 -7.52
N ALA A 61 -17.94 -1.53 -6.19
CA ALA A 61 -16.90 -0.83 -5.44
C ALA A 61 -15.77 -1.80 -5.10
N LEU A 62 -14.55 -1.53 -5.57
CA LEU A 62 -13.35 -2.27 -5.16
C LEU A 62 -12.82 -1.68 -3.85
N CYS A 63 -12.55 -2.53 -2.86
CA CYS A 63 -12.11 -2.13 -1.53
C CYS A 63 -10.94 -3.03 -1.07
N SER A 64 -9.83 -2.40 -0.66
CA SER A 64 -8.74 -3.06 0.08
C SER A 64 -8.93 -2.93 1.59
N ASP A 65 -8.17 -3.67 2.37
CA ASP A 65 -8.28 -3.69 3.83
C ASP A 65 -7.86 -2.36 4.47
N ALA A 66 -6.90 -1.68 3.85
CA ALA A 66 -6.45 -0.36 4.27
C ALA A 66 -5.88 0.44 3.08
N GLY A 67 -6.08 1.75 3.09
CA GLY A 67 -5.49 2.62 2.07
C GLY A 67 -6.23 2.62 0.73
N MET A 68 -5.47 2.76 -0.34
CA MET A 68 -5.97 2.87 -1.71
C MET A 68 -5.79 1.53 -2.43
N PRO A 69 -6.85 0.89 -2.94
CA PRO A 69 -6.71 -0.32 -3.77
C PRO A 69 -5.70 -0.13 -4.91
N CYS A 70 -5.08 -1.21 -5.36
CA CYS A 70 -4.05 -1.26 -6.40
C CYS A 70 -2.65 -0.72 -5.99
N ILE A 71 -2.49 -0.12 -4.82
CA ILE A 71 -1.19 0.42 -4.37
C ILE A 71 -0.63 -0.48 -3.26
N SER A 72 0.14 -1.49 -3.64
CA SER A 72 0.58 -2.62 -2.80
C SER A 72 -0.56 -3.47 -2.25
N ASP A 73 -1.73 -3.36 -2.86
CA ASP A 73 -2.95 -4.07 -2.54
C ASP A 73 -3.54 -4.69 -3.82
N PRO A 74 -4.43 -5.68 -3.72
CA PRO A 74 -5.11 -6.25 -4.87
C PRO A 74 -5.90 -5.19 -5.66
N GLY A 75 -5.95 -5.35 -7.00
CA GLY A 75 -6.77 -4.49 -7.85
C GLY A 75 -6.16 -4.11 -9.20
N GLU A 76 -4.84 -4.11 -9.33
CA GLU A 76 -4.17 -3.71 -10.58
C GLU A 76 -4.69 -4.51 -11.79
N GLN A 77 -4.80 -5.82 -11.65
CA GLN A 77 -5.24 -6.69 -12.74
C GLN A 77 -6.68 -6.40 -13.16
N ILE A 78 -7.62 -6.33 -12.21
CA ILE A 78 -9.04 -6.09 -12.54
C ILE A 78 -9.25 -4.69 -13.14
N VAL A 79 -8.49 -3.69 -12.70
CA VAL A 79 -8.52 -2.35 -13.27
C VAL A 79 -8.00 -2.35 -14.72
N ARG A 80 -6.90 -3.06 -14.99
CA ARG A 80 -6.38 -3.23 -16.35
C ARG A 80 -7.40 -3.91 -17.26
N GLU A 81 -7.95 -5.05 -16.83
CA GLU A 81 -8.97 -5.79 -17.59
C GLU A 81 -10.26 -4.97 -17.80
N ALA A 82 -10.66 -4.15 -16.81
CA ALA A 82 -11.78 -3.23 -16.97
C ALA A 82 -11.54 -2.22 -18.10
N HIS A 83 -10.33 -1.63 -18.17
CA HIS A 83 -9.96 -0.75 -19.29
C HIS A 83 -9.96 -1.47 -20.63
N GLU A 84 -9.44 -2.70 -20.70
CA GLU A 84 -9.45 -3.53 -21.92
C GLU A 84 -10.87 -3.84 -22.41
N ARG A 85 -11.84 -3.97 -21.50
CA ARG A 85 -13.27 -4.19 -21.80
C ARG A 85 -14.07 -2.88 -21.98
N GLY A 86 -13.42 -1.70 -21.93
CA GLY A 86 -14.11 -0.40 -22.03
C GLY A 86 -14.99 -0.06 -20.83
N ILE A 87 -14.81 -0.75 -19.70
CA ILE A 87 -15.53 -0.46 -18.46
C ILE A 87 -14.95 0.80 -17.82
N ARG A 88 -15.84 1.72 -17.42
CA ARG A 88 -15.44 2.96 -16.76
C ARG A 88 -14.92 2.71 -15.35
N VAL A 89 -13.68 3.07 -15.09
CA VAL A 89 -13.07 3.08 -13.74
C VAL A 89 -13.14 4.49 -13.17
N VAL A 90 -13.69 4.62 -11.95
CA VAL A 90 -13.83 5.88 -11.24
C VAL A 90 -12.98 5.86 -9.98
N PRO A 91 -11.86 6.62 -9.88
CA PRO A 91 -11.06 6.68 -8.68
C PRO A 91 -11.79 7.45 -7.58
N ILE A 92 -11.82 6.87 -6.38
CA ILE A 92 -12.33 7.53 -5.18
C ILE A 92 -11.13 7.83 -4.28
N PRO A 93 -10.69 9.10 -4.20
CA PRO A 93 -9.50 9.45 -3.42
C PRO A 93 -9.64 9.00 -1.95
N ALA A 94 -8.64 8.28 -1.49
CA ALA A 94 -8.54 7.79 -0.12
C ALA A 94 -7.12 8.03 0.42
N ALA A 95 -6.90 7.70 1.69
CA ALA A 95 -5.57 7.76 2.28
C ALA A 95 -4.61 6.81 1.56
N SER A 96 -3.35 7.25 1.41
CA SER A 96 -2.25 6.43 0.90
C SER A 96 -1.05 6.61 1.82
N ALA A 97 -0.58 5.52 2.41
CA ALA A 97 0.58 5.55 3.30
C ALA A 97 1.83 6.10 2.59
N CYS A 98 2.03 5.74 1.32
CA CYS A 98 3.13 6.21 0.47
C CYS A 98 3.20 7.75 0.41
N VAL A 99 2.11 8.40 -0.01
CA VAL A 99 2.09 9.86 -0.17
C VAL A 99 2.05 10.57 1.19
N THR A 100 1.36 9.99 2.17
CA THR A 100 1.30 10.54 3.53
C THR A 100 2.69 10.54 4.19
N ALA A 101 3.42 9.42 4.09
CA ALA A 101 4.79 9.33 4.58
C ALA A 101 5.70 10.33 3.88
N LEU A 102 5.67 10.38 2.54
CA LEU A 102 6.49 11.32 1.77
C LEU A 102 6.27 12.77 2.21
N ALA A 103 5.01 13.18 2.35
CA ALA A 103 4.66 14.55 2.74
C ALA A 103 5.19 14.91 4.14
N ALA A 104 5.29 13.94 5.06
CA ALA A 104 5.71 14.14 6.45
C ALA A 104 7.20 13.83 6.69
N SER A 105 7.88 13.17 5.74
CA SER A 105 9.24 12.64 5.90
C SER A 105 10.35 13.71 6.02
N GLY A 106 10.11 14.92 5.49
CA GLY A 106 11.18 15.93 5.33
C GLY A 106 12.22 15.57 4.28
N GLN A 107 11.95 14.59 3.39
CA GLN A 107 12.75 14.27 2.21
C GLN A 107 12.26 15.08 0.99
N PRO A 108 13.06 15.17 -0.08
CA PRO A 108 12.63 15.85 -1.32
C PRO A 108 11.39 15.18 -1.92
N THR A 109 10.34 15.96 -2.19
CA THR A 109 9.04 15.44 -2.65
C THR A 109 8.76 15.62 -4.14
N ALA A 110 9.56 16.44 -4.83
CA ALA A 110 9.31 16.81 -6.23
C ALA A 110 9.39 15.63 -7.21
N ARG A 111 10.25 14.66 -6.93
CA ARG A 111 10.40 13.44 -7.72
C ARG A 111 10.65 12.27 -6.77
N PHE A 112 9.86 11.23 -6.90
CA PHE A 112 9.99 10.03 -6.08
C PHE A 112 9.66 8.78 -6.87
N VAL A 113 10.09 7.64 -6.37
CA VAL A 113 9.72 6.32 -6.84
C VAL A 113 9.11 5.53 -5.70
N PHE A 114 8.03 4.84 -5.98
CA PHE A 114 7.38 3.94 -5.03
C PHE A 114 7.82 2.51 -5.34
N GLU A 115 8.52 1.91 -4.41
CA GLU A 115 9.07 0.55 -4.52
C GLU A 115 8.17 -0.50 -3.84
N GLY A 116 7.29 -0.06 -2.94
CA GLY A 116 6.46 -0.98 -2.16
C GLY A 116 7.30 -1.90 -1.26
N PHE A 117 6.91 -3.16 -1.15
CA PHE A 117 7.69 -4.17 -0.42
C PHE A 117 8.83 -4.71 -1.27
N LEU A 118 10.03 -4.78 -0.70
CA LEU A 118 11.15 -5.45 -1.36
C LEU A 118 10.87 -6.95 -1.54
N PRO A 119 11.35 -7.55 -2.65
CA PRO A 119 11.18 -8.97 -2.89
C PRO A 119 11.65 -9.84 -1.71
N VAL A 120 10.90 -10.90 -1.39
CA VAL A 120 11.26 -11.85 -0.33
C VAL A 120 12.41 -12.78 -0.75
N PRO A 121 12.45 -13.31 -2.00
CA PRO A 121 13.57 -14.13 -2.45
C PRO A 121 14.88 -13.32 -2.43
N LYS A 122 15.91 -13.84 -1.75
CA LYS A 122 17.19 -13.15 -1.55
C LYS A 122 17.88 -12.71 -2.86
N ARG A 123 17.71 -13.49 -3.93
CA ARG A 123 18.28 -13.16 -5.24
C ARG A 123 17.59 -11.93 -5.81
N ASP A 124 16.28 -11.95 -5.94
CA ASP A 124 15.48 -10.90 -6.57
C ASP A 124 15.61 -9.59 -5.76
N ARG A 125 15.65 -9.71 -4.42
CA ARG A 125 15.90 -8.59 -3.52
C ARG A 125 17.25 -7.93 -3.77
N ARG A 126 18.33 -8.70 -3.92
CA ARG A 126 19.66 -8.16 -4.23
C ARG A 126 19.70 -7.54 -5.62
N GLU A 127 19.08 -8.17 -6.61
CA GLU A 127 18.99 -7.63 -7.97
C GLU A 127 18.23 -6.30 -7.97
N ARG A 128 17.11 -6.20 -7.23
CA ARG A 128 16.36 -4.96 -7.10
C ARG A 128 17.16 -3.85 -6.43
N LEU A 129 17.80 -4.13 -5.32
CA LEU A 129 18.65 -3.16 -4.61
C LEU A 129 19.85 -2.70 -5.47
N ALA A 130 20.48 -3.60 -6.18
CA ALA A 130 21.55 -3.25 -7.11
C ALA A 130 21.06 -2.32 -8.25
N PHE A 131 19.87 -2.57 -8.79
CA PHE A 131 19.24 -1.68 -9.78
C PHE A 131 19.00 -0.28 -9.21
N LEU A 132 18.64 -0.17 -7.94
CA LEU A 132 18.32 1.10 -7.28
C LEU A 132 19.55 1.88 -6.78
N GLN A 133 20.76 1.33 -6.83
CA GLN A 133 21.97 2.00 -6.31
C GLN A 133 22.21 3.40 -6.91
N ASN A 134 21.84 3.58 -8.17
CA ASN A 134 22.01 4.85 -8.87
C ASN A 134 20.74 5.72 -8.89
N GLU A 135 19.71 5.33 -8.10
CA GLU A 135 18.49 6.12 -8.03
C GLU A 135 18.72 7.41 -7.23
N THR A 136 18.44 8.53 -7.87
CA THR A 136 18.65 9.87 -7.31
C THR A 136 17.37 10.50 -6.75
N ARG A 137 16.22 9.94 -7.10
CA ARG A 137 14.92 10.37 -6.57
C ARG A 137 14.71 9.81 -5.16
N THR A 138 13.79 10.40 -4.42
CA THR A 138 13.33 9.85 -3.15
C THR A 138 12.66 8.50 -3.39
N MET A 139 13.12 7.46 -2.71
CA MET A 139 12.57 6.11 -2.78
C MET A 139 11.64 5.87 -1.59
N ILE A 140 10.53 5.16 -1.82
CA ILE A 140 9.56 4.85 -0.77
C ILE A 140 9.34 3.34 -0.73
N PHE A 141 9.60 2.75 0.45
CA PHE A 141 9.42 1.32 0.69
C PHE A 141 8.39 1.10 1.79
N TYR A 142 7.61 0.04 1.68
CA TYR A 142 6.80 -0.49 2.78
C TYR A 142 7.55 -1.62 3.49
N GLU A 143 7.42 -1.70 4.80
CA GLU A 143 8.04 -2.79 5.53
C GLU A 143 7.25 -3.21 6.78
N ALA A 144 7.24 -4.52 7.00
CA ALA A 144 6.68 -5.13 8.19
C ALA A 144 7.70 -5.13 9.35
N PRO A 145 7.25 -5.04 10.61
CA PRO A 145 8.16 -4.90 11.74
C PRO A 145 9.16 -6.05 11.85
N HIS A 146 8.74 -7.29 11.60
CA HIS A 146 9.60 -8.45 11.71
C HIS A 146 10.69 -8.54 10.63
N LYS A 147 10.60 -7.74 9.55
CA LYS A 147 11.61 -7.67 8.47
C LYS A 147 12.47 -6.41 8.55
N LEU A 148 12.07 -5.40 9.32
CA LEU A 148 12.69 -4.08 9.30
C LEU A 148 14.21 -4.12 9.52
N ARG A 149 14.70 -4.88 10.51
CA ARG A 149 16.15 -5.00 10.78
C ARG A 149 16.92 -5.45 9.53
N GLY A 150 16.52 -6.58 8.96
CA GLY A 150 17.16 -7.10 7.75
C GLY A 150 17.04 -6.16 6.54
N THR A 151 15.94 -5.41 6.45
CA THR A 151 15.77 -4.41 5.41
C THR A 151 16.71 -3.23 5.59
N LEU A 152 16.87 -2.72 6.80
CA LEU A 152 17.83 -1.64 7.10
C LEU A 152 19.28 -2.06 6.80
N ASP A 153 19.65 -3.30 7.15
CA ASP A 153 20.97 -3.85 6.83
C ASP A 153 21.21 -3.92 5.32
N ASP A 154 20.23 -4.41 4.57
CA ASP A 154 20.29 -4.49 3.11
C ASP A 154 20.35 -3.09 2.46
N LEU A 155 19.59 -2.12 2.97
CA LEU A 155 19.63 -0.73 2.51
C LEU A 155 20.97 -0.07 2.84
N ALA A 156 21.55 -0.31 4.03
CA ALA A 156 22.88 0.18 4.40
C ALA A 156 23.96 -0.36 3.48
N ALA A 157 23.90 -1.66 3.16
CA ALA A 157 24.83 -2.30 2.24
C ALA A 157 24.70 -1.79 0.80
N ALA A 158 23.49 -1.50 0.34
CA ALA A 158 23.24 -1.06 -1.04
C ALA A 158 23.45 0.44 -1.24
N PHE A 159 23.07 1.29 -0.29
CA PHE A 159 23.03 2.74 -0.45
C PHE A 159 23.99 3.50 0.45
N GLY A 160 24.67 2.81 1.37
CA GLY A 160 25.57 3.39 2.36
C GLY A 160 24.86 3.80 3.67
N ALA A 161 25.61 3.70 4.76
CA ALA A 161 25.09 3.98 6.11
C ALA A 161 24.73 5.46 6.33
N ASP A 162 25.39 6.37 5.64
CA ASP A 162 25.20 7.81 5.78
C ASP A 162 23.99 8.36 4.99
N ARG A 163 23.37 7.51 4.14
CA ARG A 163 22.18 7.94 3.38
C ARG A 163 21.05 8.27 4.33
N SER A 164 20.43 9.44 4.10
CA SER A 164 19.26 9.87 4.86
C SER A 164 18.07 8.93 4.64
N VAL A 165 17.38 8.61 5.71
CA VAL A 165 16.12 7.86 5.71
C VAL A 165 15.14 8.46 6.71
N SER A 166 13.87 8.44 6.37
CA SER A 166 12.79 8.78 7.31
C SER A 166 11.95 7.54 7.56
N LEU A 167 11.86 7.11 8.81
CA LEU A 167 11.03 5.99 9.23
C LEU A 167 9.68 6.54 9.68
N CYS A 168 8.63 6.27 8.93
CA CYS A 168 7.27 6.65 9.25
C CYS A 168 6.54 5.41 9.76
N ARG A 169 6.32 5.34 11.07
CA ARG A 169 5.72 4.21 11.77
C ARG A 169 4.29 4.50 12.15
N GLU A 170 3.39 3.52 11.99
CA GLU A 170 2.01 3.55 12.47
C GLU A 170 1.26 4.84 12.09
N LEU A 171 1.47 5.32 10.86
CA LEU A 171 0.85 6.56 10.36
C LEU A 171 -0.66 6.56 10.61
N THR A 172 -1.16 7.68 11.13
CA THR A 172 -2.56 7.94 11.49
C THR A 172 -3.12 7.09 12.65
N LYS A 173 -2.27 6.31 13.32
CA LYS A 173 -2.65 5.48 14.48
C LYS A 173 -2.15 6.10 15.80
N LEU A 174 -2.55 5.50 16.94
CA LEU A 174 -2.20 6.00 18.28
C LEU A 174 -0.69 6.10 18.53
N HIS A 175 0.10 5.23 17.92
CA HIS A 175 1.55 5.17 18.08
C HIS A 175 2.30 5.68 16.85
N GLU A 176 1.73 6.68 16.17
CA GLU A 176 2.39 7.34 15.05
C GLU A 176 3.73 7.94 15.46
N GLU A 177 4.74 7.68 14.67
CA GLU A 177 6.08 8.20 14.86
C GLU A 177 6.74 8.45 13.51
N ILE A 178 7.37 9.61 13.34
CA ILE A 178 8.12 9.95 12.14
C ILE A 178 9.51 10.41 12.56
N THR A 179 10.52 9.62 12.22
CA THR A 179 11.91 9.88 12.59
C THR A 179 12.76 10.02 11.34
N LYS A 180 13.35 11.20 11.12
CA LYS A 180 14.36 11.43 10.09
C LYS A 180 15.76 11.24 10.67
N THR A 181 16.54 10.35 10.05
CA THR A 181 17.87 9.93 10.51
C THR A 181 18.73 9.47 9.33
N THR A 182 19.81 8.76 9.59
CA THR A 182 20.57 8.01 8.58
C THR A 182 20.26 6.51 8.67
N ILE A 183 20.50 5.76 7.57
CA ILE A 183 20.28 4.31 7.57
C ILE A 183 21.12 3.64 8.68
N GLY A 184 22.39 4.04 8.84
CA GLY A 184 23.27 3.47 9.86
C GLY A 184 22.84 3.78 11.30
N GLU A 185 22.26 4.96 11.56
CA GLU A 185 21.67 5.27 12.88
C GLU A 185 20.42 4.44 13.12
N ALA A 186 19.58 4.27 12.11
CA ALA A 186 18.42 3.41 12.21
C ALA A 186 18.78 1.94 12.49
N VAL A 187 19.82 1.41 11.83
CA VAL A 187 20.37 0.06 12.12
C VAL A 187 20.74 -0.04 13.60
N ARG A 188 21.59 0.86 14.11
CA ARG A 188 22.03 0.85 15.52
C ARG A 188 20.87 0.97 16.49
N TYR A 189 19.87 1.80 16.19
CA TYR A 189 18.70 1.94 17.03
C TYR A 189 17.90 0.63 17.14
N TYR A 190 17.67 -0.04 16.02
CA TYR A 190 16.89 -1.27 16.00
C TYR A 190 17.67 -2.54 16.37
N GLU A 191 18.98 -2.47 16.56
CA GLU A 191 19.74 -3.52 17.26
C GLU A 191 19.30 -3.65 18.72
N GLN A 192 18.93 -2.54 19.36
CA GLN A 192 18.60 -2.47 20.80
C GLN A 192 17.09 -2.33 21.05
N ASN A 193 16.29 -2.00 20.04
CA ASN A 193 14.86 -1.77 20.17
C ASN A 193 14.07 -2.66 19.20
N ASP A 194 13.04 -3.33 19.72
CA ASP A 194 12.23 -4.20 18.86
C ASP A 194 11.31 -3.39 17.95
N PRO A 195 11.35 -3.62 16.63
CA PRO A 195 10.42 -2.99 15.70
C PRO A 195 8.98 -3.40 15.99
N ARG A 196 8.06 -2.44 15.99
CA ARG A 196 6.62 -2.67 16.21
C ARG A 196 5.80 -1.82 15.26
N GLY A 197 4.65 -2.34 14.86
CA GLY A 197 3.75 -1.66 13.93
C GLY A 197 4.26 -1.72 12.49
N GLU A 198 3.64 -0.96 11.61
CA GLU A 198 3.93 -0.93 10.18
C GLU A 198 4.80 0.27 9.83
N TYR A 199 5.67 0.12 8.86
CA TYR A 199 6.65 1.14 8.48
C TYR A 199 6.52 1.55 7.02
N VAL A 200 6.70 2.83 6.79
CA VAL A 200 7.06 3.40 5.48
C VAL A 200 8.44 4.02 5.61
N LEU A 201 9.39 3.57 4.79
CA LEU A 201 10.75 4.10 4.70
C LEU A 201 10.82 5.04 3.50
N VAL A 202 11.28 6.27 3.74
CA VAL A 202 11.36 7.32 2.72
C VAL A 202 12.79 7.83 2.59
#